data_3f39d74d08931e0a61710e97cd108487
#
_entry.id   3f39d74d08931e0a61710e97cd108487
#
_cell.length_a   1.000
_cell.length_b   1.000
_cell.length_c   1.000
_cell.angle_alpha   90.00
_cell.angle_beta   90.00
_cell.angle_gamma   90.00
#
_symmetry.space_group_name_H-M   'P 1'
#
loop_
_entity.id
_entity.type
_entity.pdbx_description
1 polymer ?
#
loop_
_entity_poly.entity_id
_entity_poly.type
_entity_poly.pdbx_seq_one_letter_code
_entity_poly.pdbx_strand_id
1 'polypeptide(L)'
;MKAILNILLIVVSVTVITAWTYNINLDTTFRGGDATNMIEEFEAYGLNQTTMVVVGIFKVSCAIMLLFGLKYRKLILPAAGVMALFMIAAVYFHFSISDPIIPTAPSLLMLASCLSIIYLDKRI
;
A
#
# COMPACT_ATOMS: atom_id res chain seq x y z
N MET A 1 9.11 3.21 -21.41
CA MET A 1 8.11 2.50 -20.59
C MET A 1 8.74 1.67 -19.48
N LYS A 2 9.84 0.95 -19.78
CA LYS A 2 10.51 0.15 -18.75
C LYS A 2 11.08 0.98 -17.60
N ALA A 3 11.61 2.16 -17.89
CA ALA A 3 12.13 3.05 -16.86
C ALA A 3 10.99 3.52 -15.92
N ILE A 4 9.83 3.84 -16.47
CA ILE A 4 8.67 4.24 -15.67
C ILE A 4 8.21 3.07 -14.80
N LEU A 5 8.13 1.85 -15.36
CA LEU A 5 7.80 0.67 -14.59
C LEU A 5 8.76 0.48 -13.42
N ASN A 6 10.05 0.54 -13.67
CA ASN A 6 11.05 0.37 -12.62
C ASN A 6 10.93 1.43 -11.52
N ILE A 7 10.69 2.68 -11.89
CA ILE A 7 10.48 3.76 -10.93
C ILE A 7 9.25 3.47 -10.06
N LEU A 8 8.14 3.04 -10.67
CA LEU A 8 6.94 2.71 -9.92
C LEU A 8 7.15 1.53 -8.98
N LEU A 9 7.86 0.50 -9.40
CA LEU A 9 8.20 -0.64 -8.53
C LEU A 9 8.96 -0.18 -7.29
N ILE A 10 9.94 0.69 -7.47
CA ILE A 10 10.74 1.21 -6.37
C ILE A 10 9.90 2.11 -5.46
N VAL A 11 9.13 3.03 -6.03
CA VAL A 11 8.32 3.99 -5.27
C VAL A 11 7.28 3.26 -4.42
N VAL A 12 6.53 2.33 -5.00
CA VAL A 12 5.51 1.59 -4.26
C VAL A 12 6.15 0.75 -3.15
N SER A 13 7.22 0.04 -3.48
CA SER A 13 7.89 -0.84 -2.52
C SER A 13 8.45 -0.07 -1.34
N VAL A 14 9.19 1.00 -1.59
CA VAL A 14 9.80 1.82 -0.53
C VAL A 14 8.73 2.49 0.32
N THR A 15 7.68 3.01 -0.30
CA THR A 15 6.58 3.66 0.42
C THR A 15 5.90 2.69 1.37
N VAL A 16 5.56 1.49 0.89
CA VAL A 16 4.86 0.49 1.72
C VAL A 16 5.77 -0.02 2.83
N ILE A 17 7.02 -0.36 2.52
CA ILE A 17 7.95 -0.85 3.54
C ILE A 17 8.16 0.22 4.62
N THR A 18 8.35 1.48 4.25
CA THR A 18 8.52 2.58 5.19
C THR A 18 7.29 2.75 6.06
N ALA A 19 6.09 2.69 5.46
CA ALA A 19 4.84 2.85 6.19
C ALA A 19 4.65 1.78 7.27
N TRP A 20 5.09 0.56 7.02
CA TRP A 20 4.90 -0.57 7.93
C TRP A 20 6.11 -0.88 8.83
N THR A 21 7.17 -0.09 8.74
CA THR A 21 8.36 -0.21 9.60
C THR A 21 8.61 1.09 10.34
N TYR A 22 9.27 2.03 9.67
CA TYR A 22 9.65 3.30 10.30
C TYR A 22 8.44 4.14 10.74
N ASN A 23 7.41 4.23 9.87
CA ASN A 23 6.26 5.10 10.12
C ASN A 23 5.15 4.47 10.96
N ILE A 24 5.28 3.21 11.38
CA ILE A 24 4.18 2.48 12.02
C ILE A 24 3.68 3.17 13.30
N ASN A 25 4.56 3.85 14.00
CA ASN A 25 4.23 4.56 15.25
C ASN A 25 4.21 6.08 15.09
N LEU A 26 4.38 6.61 13.87
CA LEU A 26 4.40 8.06 13.65
C LEU A 26 3.00 8.63 13.54
N ASP A 27 2.79 9.78 14.16
CA ASP A 27 1.60 10.60 13.96
C ASP A 27 1.76 11.39 12.67
N THR A 28 0.89 11.16 11.71
CA THR A 28 0.90 11.86 10.42
C THR A 28 -0.49 12.33 10.03
N THR A 29 -0.56 13.28 9.10
CA THR A 29 -1.84 13.77 8.58
C THR A 29 -2.57 12.71 7.73
N PHE A 30 -1.91 11.60 7.41
CA PHE A 30 -2.48 10.53 6.59
C PHE A 30 -3.09 9.40 7.41
N ARG A 31 -3.13 9.52 8.75
CA ARG A 31 -3.83 8.55 9.60
C ARG A 31 -5.33 8.71 9.47
N GLY A 32 -6.04 7.57 9.45
CA GLY A 32 -7.48 7.55 9.47
C GLY A 32 -8.04 7.97 10.82
N GLY A 33 -9.19 8.62 10.81
CA GLY A 33 -9.84 9.11 12.03
C GLY A 33 -8.93 10.06 12.80
N ASP A 34 -8.94 9.94 14.13
CA ASP A 34 -8.10 10.72 15.03
C ASP A 34 -6.86 9.93 15.49
N ALA A 35 -6.49 8.89 14.75
CA ALA A 35 -5.39 7.99 15.11
C ALA A 35 -4.04 8.69 15.07
N THR A 36 -3.17 8.34 16.02
CA THR A 36 -1.79 8.86 16.10
C THR A 36 -0.75 7.79 15.78
N ASN A 37 -1.19 6.56 15.51
CA ASN A 37 -0.31 5.46 15.08
C ASN A 37 -1.12 4.41 14.31
N MET A 38 -0.45 3.40 13.79
CA MET A 38 -1.08 2.36 12.97
C MET A 38 -2.11 1.53 13.77
N ILE A 39 -1.82 1.25 15.03
CA ILE A 39 -2.73 0.45 15.88
C ILE A 39 -4.04 1.21 16.04
N GLU A 40 -3.98 2.49 16.39
CA GLU A 40 -5.18 3.33 16.55
C GLU A 40 -5.94 3.51 15.25
N GLU A 41 -5.22 3.58 14.12
CA GLU A 41 -5.86 3.70 12.81
C GLU A 41 -6.70 2.46 12.51
N PHE A 42 -6.16 1.26 12.74
CA PHE A 42 -6.93 0.03 12.53
C PHE A 42 -8.10 -0.08 13.50
N GLU A 43 -7.92 0.34 14.76
CA GLU A 43 -9.02 0.40 15.72
C GLU A 43 -10.13 1.33 15.25
N ALA A 44 -9.79 2.48 14.66
CA ALA A 44 -10.77 3.41 14.09
C ALA A 44 -11.59 2.75 12.97
N TYR A 45 -11.02 1.81 12.23
CA TYR A 45 -11.74 1.05 11.21
C TYR A 45 -12.56 -0.10 11.77
N GLY A 46 -12.49 -0.38 13.07
CA GLY A 46 -13.15 -1.52 13.69
C GLY A 46 -12.37 -2.81 13.56
N LEU A 47 -11.07 -2.72 13.29
CA LEU A 47 -10.17 -3.87 13.11
C LEU A 47 -9.26 -4.02 14.33
N ASN A 48 -8.83 -5.26 14.60
CA ASN A 48 -7.97 -5.54 15.74
C ASN A 48 -6.48 -5.55 15.33
N GLN A 49 -5.61 -5.65 16.33
CA GLN A 49 -4.16 -5.65 16.12
C GLN A 49 -3.69 -6.88 15.35
N THR A 50 -4.32 -8.04 15.54
CA THR A 50 -4.00 -9.26 14.79
C THR A 50 -4.23 -9.04 13.29
N THR A 51 -5.36 -8.44 12.91
CA THR A 51 -5.65 -8.09 11.52
C THR A 51 -4.59 -7.13 10.98
N MET A 52 -4.20 -6.13 11.76
CA MET A 52 -3.16 -5.18 11.38
C MET A 52 -1.84 -5.90 11.06
N VAL A 53 -1.40 -6.81 11.93
CA VAL A 53 -0.15 -7.55 11.74
C VAL A 53 -0.22 -8.43 10.48
N VAL A 54 -1.32 -9.14 10.28
CA VAL A 54 -1.51 -9.99 9.10
C VAL A 54 -1.47 -9.16 7.81
N VAL A 55 -2.19 -8.04 7.78
CA VAL A 55 -2.18 -7.14 6.63
C VAL A 55 -0.77 -6.61 6.37
N GLY A 56 -0.05 -6.24 7.41
CA GLY A 56 1.32 -5.75 7.31
C GLY A 56 2.27 -6.79 6.72
N ILE A 57 2.17 -8.03 7.16
CA ILE A 57 2.98 -9.14 6.64
C ILE A 57 2.75 -9.29 5.14
N PHE A 58 1.49 -9.32 4.69
CA PHE A 58 1.17 -9.46 3.27
C PHE A 58 1.62 -8.25 2.46
N LYS A 59 1.39 -7.05 2.94
CA LYS A 59 1.79 -5.83 2.23
C LYS A 59 3.31 -5.71 2.09
N VAL A 60 4.06 -5.96 3.15
CA VAL A 60 5.52 -5.91 3.11
C VAL A 60 6.07 -7.01 2.21
N SER A 61 5.49 -8.22 2.28
CA SER A 61 5.88 -9.32 1.39
C SER A 61 5.67 -8.95 -0.07
N CYS A 62 4.52 -8.37 -0.43
CA CYS A 62 4.26 -7.91 -1.78
C CYS A 62 5.23 -6.81 -2.21
N ALA A 63 5.55 -5.88 -1.30
CA ALA A 63 6.51 -4.81 -1.59
C ALA A 63 7.91 -5.37 -1.87
N ILE A 64 8.34 -6.36 -1.11
CA ILE A 64 9.62 -7.04 -1.36
C ILE A 64 9.58 -7.76 -2.70
N MET A 65 8.49 -8.44 -3.02
CA MET A 65 8.33 -9.10 -4.32
C MET A 65 8.39 -8.10 -5.48
N LEU A 66 7.81 -6.91 -5.31
CA LEU A 66 7.89 -5.87 -6.34
C LEU A 66 9.34 -5.41 -6.55
N LEU A 67 10.14 -5.29 -5.49
CA LEU A 67 11.55 -4.98 -5.62
C LEU A 67 12.30 -6.08 -6.40
N PHE A 68 12.06 -7.34 -6.07
CA PHE A 68 12.62 -8.45 -6.84
C PHE A 68 12.10 -8.48 -8.27
N GLY A 69 10.95 -7.89 -8.53
CA GLY A 69 10.39 -7.73 -9.87
C GLY A 69 11.27 -6.91 -10.81
N LEU A 70 12.17 -6.08 -10.27
CA LEU A 70 13.16 -5.37 -11.09
C LEU A 70 14.03 -6.35 -11.89
N LYS A 71 14.29 -7.53 -11.35
CA LYS A 71 15.07 -8.59 -12.00
C LYS A 71 14.19 -9.74 -12.49
N TYR A 72 13.20 -10.16 -11.69
CA TYR A 72 12.34 -11.31 -11.98
C TYR A 72 10.94 -10.84 -12.30
N ARG A 73 10.69 -10.50 -13.55
CA ARG A 73 9.44 -9.87 -13.98
C ARG A 73 8.18 -10.69 -13.69
N LYS A 74 8.30 -12.00 -13.60
CA LYS A 74 7.15 -12.87 -13.28
C LYS A 74 6.55 -12.62 -11.90
N LEU A 75 7.29 -11.94 -11.00
CA LEU A 75 6.78 -11.60 -9.67
C LEU A 75 5.90 -10.36 -9.67
N ILE A 76 6.00 -9.51 -10.70
CA ILE A 76 5.34 -8.20 -10.73
C ILE A 76 3.82 -8.34 -10.71
N LEU A 77 3.27 -9.13 -11.62
CA LEU A 77 1.82 -9.19 -11.78
C LEU A 77 1.09 -9.70 -10.53
N PRO A 78 1.48 -10.85 -9.93
CA PRO A 78 0.81 -11.30 -8.72
C PRO A 78 1.01 -10.34 -7.54
N ALA A 79 2.21 -9.79 -7.36
CA ALA A 79 2.48 -8.87 -6.25
C ALA A 79 1.70 -7.56 -6.40
N ALA A 80 1.70 -6.96 -7.59
CA ALA A 80 0.96 -5.74 -7.85
C ALA A 80 -0.56 -5.96 -7.74
N GLY A 81 -1.05 -7.12 -8.19
CA GLY A 81 -2.46 -7.47 -8.07
C GLY A 81 -2.92 -7.56 -6.63
N VAL A 82 -2.18 -8.29 -5.79
CA VAL A 82 -2.51 -8.42 -4.37
C VAL A 82 -2.38 -7.05 -3.66
N MET A 83 -1.33 -6.30 -3.96
CA MET A 83 -1.16 -4.97 -3.39
C MET A 83 -2.33 -4.05 -3.77
N ALA A 84 -2.78 -4.10 -5.01
CA ALA A 84 -3.94 -3.31 -5.45
C ALA A 84 -5.20 -3.65 -4.66
N LEU A 85 -5.43 -4.93 -4.37
CA LEU A 85 -6.57 -5.35 -3.54
C LEU A 85 -6.49 -4.75 -2.13
N PHE A 86 -5.31 -4.75 -1.51
CA PHE A 86 -5.13 -4.12 -0.21
C PHE A 86 -5.35 -2.61 -0.27
N MET A 87 -4.96 -1.95 -1.36
CA MET A 87 -5.19 -0.50 -1.50
C MET A 87 -6.65 -0.18 -1.72
N ILE A 88 -7.40 -1.03 -2.44
CA ILE A 88 -8.85 -0.91 -2.56
C ILE A 88 -9.49 -1.04 -1.17
N ALA A 89 -9.07 -2.02 -0.39
CA ALA A 89 -9.58 -2.19 0.97
C ALA A 89 -9.27 -0.97 1.84
N ALA A 90 -8.06 -0.41 1.73
CA ALA A 90 -7.68 0.78 2.48
C ALA A 90 -8.55 1.98 2.12
N VAL A 91 -8.82 2.21 0.85
CA VAL A 91 -9.73 3.28 0.40
C VAL A 91 -11.13 3.04 0.97
N TYR A 92 -11.62 1.81 0.93
CA TYR A 92 -12.91 1.47 1.51
C TYR A 92 -12.99 1.82 3.00
N PHE A 93 -11.97 1.45 3.78
CA PHE A 93 -11.96 1.72 5.21
C PHE A 93 -11.91 3.21 5.52
N HIS A 94 -11.15 4.00 4.76
CA HIS A 94 -11.19 5.46 4.90
C HIS A 94 -12.59 6.01 4.63
N PHE A 95 -13.26 5.55 3.58
CA PHE A 95 -14.63 5.96 3.31
C PHE A 95 -15.60 5.50 4.39
N SER A 96 -15.40 4.32 4.97
CA SER A 96 -16.30 3.76 5.98
C SER A 96 -16.37 4.60 7.25
N ILE A 97 -15.31 5.35 7.57
CA ILE A 97 -15.28 6.25 8.73
C ILE A 97 -15.37 7.72 8.31
N SER A 98 -15.75 7.97 7.07
CA SER A 98 -15.94 9.32 6.50
C SER A 98 -14.68 10.19 6.56
N ASP A 99 -13.51 9.59 6.34
CA ASP A 99 -12.26 10.33 6.29
C ASP A 99 -12.25 11.32 5.11
N PRO A 100 -11.66 12.51 5.29
CA PRO A 100 -11.43 13.42 4.16
C PRO A 100 -10.39 12.88 3.20
N ILE A 101 -10.15 13.62 2.11
CA ILE A 101 -9.26 13.16 1.03
C ILE A 101 -7.79 13.03 1.47
N ILE A 102 -7.32 13.85 2.41
CA ILE A 102 -5.90 13.85 2.81
C ILE A 102 -5.48 12.50 3.41
N PRO A 103 -6.18 11.93 4.42
CA PRO A 103 -5.84 10.60 4.91
C PRO A 103 -6.01 9.49 3.86
N THR A 104 -6.92 9.66 2.91
CA THR A 104 -7.21 8.68 1.86
C THR A 104 -6.20 8.74 0.72
N ALA A 105 -5.55 9.89 0.52
CA ALA A 105 -4.68 10.13 -0.63
C ALA A 105 -3.57 9.09 -0.83
N PRO A 106 -2.80 8.66 0.20
CA PRO A 106 -1.76 7.66 -0.02
C PRO A 106 -2.28 6.36 -0.61
N SER A 107 -3.43 5.86 -0.13
CA SER A 107 -4.05 4.63 -0.66
C SER A 107 -4.47 4.80 -2.11
N LEU A 108 -5.06 5.94 -2.46
CA LEU A 108 -5.46 6.24 -3.83
C LEU A 108 -4.24 6.32 -4.75
N LEU A 109 -3.17 6.98 -4.33
CA LEU A 109 -1.95 7.09 -5.12
C LEU A 109 -1.27 5.73 -5.30
N MET A 110 -1.23 4.91 -4.25
CA MET A 110 -0.67 3.57 -4.34
C MET A 110 -1.52 2.66 -5.21
N LEU A 111 -2.85 2.77 -5.14
CA LEU A 111 -3.76 2.04 -6.02
C LEU A 111 -3.51 2.40 -7.48
N ALA A 112 -3.47 3.69 -7.80
CA ALA A 112 -3.19 4.16 -9.14
C ALA A 112 -1.82 3.67 -9.63
N SER A 113 -0.81 3.69 -8.76
CA SER A 113 0.53 3.19 -9.08
C SER A 113 0.52 1.69 -9.36
N CYS A 114 -0.19 0.89 -8.57
CA CYS A 114 -0.29 -0.56 -8.79
C CYS A 114 -1.00 -0.88 -10.09
N LEU A 115 -2.08 -0.17 -10.41
CA LEU A 115 -2.79 -0.35 -11.68
C LEU A 115 -1.91 0.05 -12.87
N SER A 116 -1.12 1.10 -12.73
CA SER A 116 -0.15 1.51 -13.74
C SER A 116 0.95 0.47 -13.92
N ILE A 117 1.44 -0.12 -12.84
CA ILE A 117 2.42 -1.22 -12.89
C ILE A 117 1.85 -2.39 -13.69
N ILE A 118 0.63 -2.81 -13.40
CA ILE A 118 -0.02 -3.92 -14.10
C ILE A 118 -0.15 -3.60 -15.58
N TYR A 119 -0.61 -2.41 -15.91
CA TYR A 119 -0.78 -1.97 -17.30
C TYR A 119 0.56 -1.99 -18.04
N LEU A 120 1.61 -1.37 -17.46
CA LEU A 120 2.92 -1.30 -18.10
C LEU A 120 3.57 -2.67 -18.22
N ASP A 121 3.45 -3.53 -17.21
CA ASP A 121 4.01 -4.87 -17.26
C ASP A 121 3.41 -5.69 -18.40
N LYS A 122 2.11 -5.57 -18.64
CA LYS A 122 1.46 -6.25 -19.76
C LYS A 122 1.84 -5.71 -21.13
N ARG A 123 2.28 -4.45 -21.20
CA ARG A 123 2.68 -3.79 -22.46
C ARG A 123 4.14 -4.02 -22.82
N ILE A 124 4.96 -4.33 -21.85
CA ILE A 124 6.38 -4.59 -22.04
C ILE A 124 6.62 -6.10 -22.22
#